data_6841fed68e184e8ba9ed0669a4377fd9
#
_entry.id   6841fed68e184e8ba9ed0669a4377fd9
#
_cell.length_a   1.000
_cell.length_b   1.000
_cell.length_c   1.000
_cell.angle_alpha   90.00
_cell.angle_beta   90.00
_cell.angle_gamma   90.00
#
_symmetry.space_group_name_H-M   'P 1'
#
loop_
_entity.id
_entity.type
_entity.pdbx_description
1 polymer ?
#
loop_
_entity_poly.entity_id
_entity_poly.type
_entity_poly.pdbx_seq_one_letter_code
_entity_poly.pdbx_strand_id
1 'polypeptide(L)'
;GVLEIVGLFSDSRVIGVCDVDYDTGTPSPQILYYDYSCLEMMLISSDSAFTPFFHTYYRGKAGFAEIRLKLLQELKWLSCYRKLNSICGWGICFNGLSMKKAFEAETQNINTAKIISQIRELNPSFTEHIRRQVDQVHKECIKNDGLPELLSITQGHDFLDYFREICSTTWS
;
A
#
# COMPACT_ATOMS: atom_id res chain seq x y z
N GLY A 1 2.74 -16.84 -12.64
CA GLY A 1 2.10 -15.52 -12.65
C GLY A 1 1.85 -15.01 -14.06
N VAL A 2 1.43 -13.73 -14.21
CA VAL A 2 1.09 -13.12 -15.52
C VAL A 2 2.23 -13.24 -16.53
N LEU A 3 3.47 -12.99 -16.11
CA LEU A 3 4.67 -13.11 -16.95
C LEU A 3 4.84 -14.53 -17.52
N GLU A 4 4.63 -15.55 -16.70
CA GLU A 4 4.71 -16.96 -17.11
C GLU A 4 3.60 -17.30 -18.12
N ILE A 5 2.38 -16.84 -17.84
CA ILE A 5 1.24 -17.08 -18.72
C ILE A 5 1.47 -16.43 -20.09
N VAL A 6 1.85 -15.15 -20.13
CA VAL A 6 2.12 -14.44 -21.39
C VAL A 6 3.26 -15.12 -22.15
N GLY A 7 4.30 -15.58 -21.44
CA GLY A 7 5.43 -16.30 -22.04
C GLY A 7 5.07 -17.66 -22.65
N LEU A 8 3.95 -18.27 -22.26
CA LEU A 8 3.46 -19.52 -22.86
C LEU A 8 2.78 -19.30 -24.22
N PHE A 9 2.35 -18.08 -24.52
CA PHE A 9 1.69 -17.76 -25.78
C PHE A 9 2.68 -17.10 -26.75
N SER A 10 2.87 -17.70 -27.92
CA SER A 10 3.65 -17.12 -29.02
C SER A 10 2.84 -16.09 -29.85
N ASP A 11 1.79 -15.54 -29.27
CA ASP A 11 0.84 -14.64 -29.94
C ASP A 11 0.96 -13.21 -29.38
N SER A 12 1.40 -12.26 -30.24
CA SER A 12 1.56 -10.86 -29.86
C SER A 12 0.25 -10.14 -29.46
N ARG A 13 -0.90 -10.77 -29.69
CA ARG A 13 -2.21 -10.24 -29.27
C ARG A 13 -2.50 -10.52 -27.80
N VAL A 14 -1.74 -11.40 -27.15
CA VAL A 14 -1.86 -11.68 -25.72
C VAL A 14 -1.05 -10.66 -24.97
N ILE A 15 -1.72 -9.82 -24.18
CA ILE A 15 -1.12 -8.77 -23.36
C ILE A 15 -1.39 -9.08 -21.90
N GLY A 16 -0.36 -9.03 -21.07
CA GLY A 16 -0.47 -9.10 -19.62
C GLY A 16 -0.52 -7.70 -18.99
N VAL A 17 -1.27 -7.57 -17.91
CA VAL A 17 -1.28 -6.37 -17.08
C VAL A 17 -0.85 -6.77 -15.67
N CYS A 18 0.13 -6.06 -15.11
CA CYS A 18 0.75 -6.40 -13.83
C CYS A 18 0.82 -5.19 -12.90
N ASP A 19 0.76 -5.49 -11.60
CA ASP A 19 1.17 -4.55 -10.58
C ASP A 19 2.69 -4.31 -10.67
N VAL A 20 3.14 -3.12 -10.29
CA VAL A 20 4.58 -2.78 -10.31
C VAL A 20 5.34 -3.48 -9.18
N ASP A 21 4.69 -3.74 -8.04
CA ASP A 21 5.22 -4.47 -6.86
C ASP A 21 6.67 -4.09 -6.45
N TYR A 22 7.03 -2.81 -6.59
CA TYR A 22 8.37 -2.26 -6.31
C TYR A 22 9.49 -2.76 -7.24
N ASP A 23 9.18 -3.61 -8.21
CA ASP A 23 10.12 -4.10 -9.21
C ASP A 23 9.71 -3.61 -10.60
N THR A 24 10.57 -2.82 -11.20
CA THR A 24 10.39 -2.38 -12.59
C THR A 24 10.79 -3.46 -13.57
N GLY A 25 10.43 -4.68 -13.39
CA GLY A 25 10.72 -5.87 -14.18
C GLY A 25 11.28 -5.64 -15.60
N THR A 26 11.78 -6.64 -16.27
CA THR A 26 12.29 -6.50 -17.64
C THR A 26 11.18 -6.01 -18.56
N PRO A 27 11.32 -4.85 -19.21
CA PRO A 27 10.32 -4.36 -20.15
C PRO A 27 10.00 -5.42 -21.21
N SER A 28 8.73 -5.71 -21.38
CA SER A 28 8.23 -6.62 -22.43
C SER A 28 7.14 -5.90 -23.21
N PRO A 29 7.13 -5.98 -24.53
CA PRO A 29 6.09 -5.35 -25.35
C PRO A 29 4.69 -5.93 -25.09
N GLN A 30 4.62 -7.09 -24.44
CA GLN A 30 3.37 -7.76 -24.10
C GLN A 30 2.97 -7.58 -22.64
N ILE A 31 3.74 -6.84 -21.83
CA ILE A 31 3.43 -6.57 -20.43
C ILE A 31 3.25 -5.08 -20.22
N LEU A 32 2.08 -4.72 -19.73
CA LEU A 32 1.76 -3.38 -19.28
C LEU A 32 1.78 -3.36 -17.74
N TYR A 33 2.42 -2.34 -17.21
CA TYR A 33 2.42 -2.09 -15.77
C TYR A 33 1.50 -0.91 -15.45
N TYR A 34 0.88 -0.92 -14.28
CA TYR A 34 0.14 0.23 -13.79
C TYR A 34 1.09 1.42 -13.53
N ASP A 35 0.58 2.64 -13.65
CA ASP A 35 1.36 3.86 -13.38
C ASP A 35 1.74 4.01 -11.90
N TYR A 36 0.99 3.35 -11.00
CA TYR A 36 1.24 3.30 -9.57
C TYR A 36 1.41 1.85 -9.11
N SER A 37 1.54 1.63 -7.79
CA SER A 37 1.83 0.30 -7.22
C SER A 37 0.88 -0.80 -7.68
N CYS A 38 -0.41 -0.48 -7.85
CA CYS A 38 -1.46 -1.42 -8.25
C CYS A 38 -2.68 -0.71 -8.85
N LEU A 39 -3.66 -1.48 -9.34
CA LEU A 39 -4.89 -0.97 -9.93
C LEU A 39 -5.67 -0.04 -8.97
N GLU A 40 -5.78 -0.42 -7.70
CA GLU A 40 -6.49 0.38 -6.70
C GLU A 40 -5.85 1.76 -6.56
N MET A 41 -4.52 1.85 -6.56
CA MET A 41 -3.82 3.14 -6.48
C MET A 41 -4.03 4.00 -7.72
N MET A 42 -4.16 3.42 -8.91
CA MET A 42 -4.57 4.16 -10.11
C MET A 42 -5.98 4.75 -9.95
N LEU A 43 -6.94 3.98 -9.46
CA LEU A 43 -8.31 4.45 -9.21
C LEU A 43 -8.33 5.54 -8.13
N ILE A 44 -7.59 5.35 -7.04
CA ILE A 44 -7.48 6.29 -5.92
C ILE A 44 -6.78 7.60 -6.35
N SER A 45 -5.87 7.56 -7.33
CA SER A 45 -5.21 8.75 -7.87
C SER A 45 -6.18 9.66 -8.62
N SER A 46 -7.21 9.10 -9.25
CA SER A 46 -8.20 9.80 -10.05
C SER A 46 -9.37 10.29 -9.21
N ASP A 47 -9.51 11.61 -9.07
CA ASP A 47 -10.63 12.21 -8.35
C ASP A 47 -11.98 11.80 -8.98
N SER A 48 -12.09 11.76 -10.30
CA SER A 48 -13.32 11.38 -11.00
C SER A 48 -13.71 9.92 -10.78
N ALA A 49 -12.73 9.01 -10.68
CA ALA A 49 -12.99 7.59 -10.49
C ALA A 49 -13.35 7.25 -9.03
N PHE A 50 -12.66 7.84 -8.06
CA PHE A 50 -12.83 7.46 -6.65
C PHE A 50 -13.85 8.31 -5.89
N THR A 51 -14.13 9.56 -6.30
CA THR A 51 -15.07 10.44 -5.59
C THR A 51 -16.48 9.82 -5.42
N PRO A 52 -17.10 9.16 -6.41
CA PRO A 52 -18.39 8.52 -6.22
C PRO A 52 -18.35 7.41 -5.16
N PHE A 53 -17.29 6.59 -5.17
CA PHE A 53 -17.09 5.56 -4.16
C PHE A 53 -16.89 6.18 -2.77
N PHE A 54 -16.06 7.21 -2.66
CA PHE A 54 -15.80 7.93 -1.41
C PHE A 54 -17.12 8.44 -0.79
N HIS A 55 -17.95 9.15 -1.54
CA HIS A 55 -19.23 9.68 -1.05
C HIS A 55 -20.26 8.59 -0.70
N THR A 56 -20.10 7.38 -1.23
CA THR A 56 -20.99 6.27 -0.86
C THR A 56 -20.70 5.79 0.56
N TYR A 57 -19.45 5.79 1.00
CA TYR A 57 -19.03 5.16 2.26
C TYR A 57 -18.62 6.14 3.35
N TYR A 58 -18.07 7.31 3.00
CA TYR A 58 -17.62 8.29 3.97
C TYR A 58 -18.73 9.31 4.28
N ARG A 59 -19.04 9.49 5.58
CA ARG A 59 -20.06 10.42 6.09
C ARG A 59 -19.50 11.60 6.88
N GLY A 60 -18.17 11.72 6.97
CA GLY A 60 -17.52 12.85 7.64
C GLY A 60 -17.59 14.15 6.83
N LYS A 61 -16.96 15.19 7.36
CA LYS A 61 -16.97 16.55 6.77
C LYS A 61 -15.79 16.80 5.83
N ALA A 62 -14.71 16.04 5.96
CA ALA A 62 -13.50 16.22 5.16
C ALA A 62 -13.72 15.81 3.70
N GLY A 63 -13.04 16.50 2.77
CA GLY A 63 -13.10 16.18 1.36
C GLY A 63 -12.23 14.96 0.99
N PHE A 64 -12.51 14.37 -0.19
CA PHE A 64 -11.78 13.20 -0.67
C PHE A 64 -10.26 13.44 -0.72
N ALA A 65 -9.81 14.56 -1.29
CA ALA A 65 -8.37 14.86 -1.42
C ALA A 65 -7.66 14.93 -0.05
N GLU A 66 -8.34 15.47 0.96
CA GLU A 66 -7.83 15.56 2.33
C GLU A 66 -7.70 14.17 2.96
N ILE A 67 -8.77 13.35 2.88
CA ILE A 67 -8.74 11.98 3.42
C ILE A 67 -7.74 11.12 2.68
N ARG A 68 -7.67 11.19 1.33
CA ARG A 68 -6.67 10.48 0.53
C ARG A 68 -5.26 10.78 1.01
N LEU A 69 -4.92 12.07 1.12
CA LEU A 69 -3.58 12.46 1.56
C LEU A 69 -3.28 12.00 2.98
N LYS A 70 -4.23 12.15 3.89
CA LYS A 70 -4.11 11.65 5.27
C LYS A 70 -3.82 10.16 5.29
N LEU A 71 -4.62 9.34 4.60
CA LEU A 71 -4.45 7.89 4.57
C LEU A 71 -3.07 7.48 4.03
N LEU A 72 -2.63 8.10 2.94
CA LEU A 72 -1.33 7.81 2.36
C LEU A 72 -0.17 8.21 3.29
N GLN A 73 -0.27 9.35 3.97
CA GLN A 73 0.74 9.80 4.92
C GLN A 73 0.82 8.88 6.15
N GLU A 74 -0.29 8.45 6.69
CA GLU A 74 -0.34 7.52 7.83
C GLU A 74 0.20 6.13 7.46
N LEU A 75 -0.06 5.67 6.22
CA LEU A 75 0.46 4.40 5.71
C LEU A 75 1.91 4.46 5.24
N LYS A 76 2.49 5.64 5.09
CA LYS A 76 3.83 5.86 4.53
C LYS A 76 4.89 4.95 5.13
N TRP A 77 4.90 4.81 6.46
CA TRP A 77 5.87 3.97 7.15
C TRP A 77 5.75 2.49 6.73
N LEU A 78 4.53 1.94 6.72
CA LEU A 78 4.28 0.56 6.29
C LEU A 78 4.63 0.36 4.82
N SER A 79 4.27 1.30 3.96
CA SER A 79 4.56 1.28 2.53
C SER A 79 6.08 1.26 2.27
N CYS A 80 6.84 2.11 2.97
CA CYS A 80 8.31 2.10 2.91
C CYS A 80 8.89 0.77 3.40
N TYR A 81 8.30 0.17 4.44
CA TYR A 81 8.77 -1.12 4.94
C TYR A 81 8.55 -2.24 3.91
N ARG A 82 7.36 -2.30 3.30
CA ARG A 82 7.06 -3.27 2.23
C ARG A 82 8.01 -3.09 1.04
N LYS A 83 8.22 -1.85 0.61
CA LYS A 83 9.16 -1.51 -0.47
C LYS A 83 10.58 -2.00 -0.16
N LEU A 84 11.12 -1.67 1.00
CA LEU A 84 12.45 -2.10 1.39
C LEU A 84 12.54 -3.63 1.59
N ASN A 85 11.50 -4.25 2.14
CA ASN A 85 11.43 -5.71 2.25
C ASN A 85 11.58 -6.39 0.89
N SER A 86 10.89 -5.87 -0.13
CA SER A 86 10.99 -6.38 -1.51
C SER A 86 12.38 -6.13 -2.09
N ILE A 87 12.86 -4.88 -2.09
CA ILE A 87 14.13 -4.49 -2.74
C ILE A 87 15.34 -5.14 -2.06
N CYS A 88 15.33 -5.25 -0.74
CA CYS A 88 16.44 -5.79 0.04
C CYS A 88 16.34 -7.31 0.28
N GLY A 89 15.26 -7.95 -0.15
CA GLY A 89 15.05 -9.39 0.05
C GLY A 89 14.99 -9.81 1.52
N TRP A 90 14.38 -9.00 2.39
CA TRP A 90 14.40 -9.30 3.84
C TRP A 90 13.55 -10.51 4.23
N GLY A 91 12.59 -10.92 3.39
CA GLY A 91 11.75 -12.10 3.63
C GLY A 91 10.72 -11.93 4.75
N ILE A 92 10.38 -10.69 5.11
CA ILE A 92 9.37 -10.38 6.13
C ILE A 92 7.98 -10.65 5.57
N CYS A 93 7.19 -11.44 6.31
CA CYS A 93 5.80 -11.73 5.99
C CYS A 93 4.88 -10.65 6.57
N PHE A 94 3.99 -10.12 5.74
CA PHE A 94 2.94 -9.18 6.12
C PHE A 94 1.53 -9.79 6.05
N ASN A 95 1.41 -11.07 5.69
CA ASN A 95 0.12 -11.75 5.65
C ASN A 95 -0.48 -11.86 7.05
N GLY A 96 -1.71 -11.37 7.21
CA GLY A 96 -2.39 -11.32 8.51
C GLY A 96 -2.20 -10.01 9.27
N LEU A 97 -1.46 -9.03 8.70
CA LEU A 97 -1.44 -7.67 9.21
C LEU A 97 -2.85 -7.08 9.16
N SER A 98 -3.28 -6.42 10.22
CA SER A 98 -4.63 -5.86 10.32
C SER A 98 -4.60 -4.37 10.65
N MET A 99 -5.10 -3.55 9.74
CA MET A 99 -5.28 -2.11 9.97
C MET A 99 -6.22 -1.85 11.14
N LYS A 100 -7.29 -2.65 11.28
CA LYS A 100 -8.23 -2.57 12.40
C LYS A 100 -7.56 -2.66 13.78
N LYS A 101 -6.58 -3.56 13.94
CA LYS A 101 -5.83 -3.70 15.21
C LYS A 101 -4.92 -2.51 15.52
N ALA A 102 -4.44 -1.84 14.48
CA ALA A 102 -3.55 -0.69 14.60
C ALA A 102 -4.30 0.65 14.63
N PHE A 103 -5.56 0.68 14.20
CA PHE A 103 -6.38 1.88 14.13
C PHE A 103 -6.76 2.39 15.52
N GLU A 104 -6.71 3.70 15.71
CA GLU A 104 -7.13 4.42 16.90
C GLU A 104 -8.32 5.31 16.56
N ALA A 105 -9.52 4.88 16.96
CA ALA A 105 -10.78 5.52 16.57
C ALA A 105 -10.90 6.98 17.04
N GLU A 106 -10.35 7.31 18.21
CA GLU A 106 -10.41 8.66 18.81
C GLU A 106 -9.65 9.69 17.96
N THR A 107 -8.48 9.33 17.46
CA THR A 107 -7.62 10.18 16.63
C THR A 107 -7.79 9.95 15.14
N GLN A 108 -8.45 8.85 14.77
CA GLN A 108 -8.55 8.32 13.40
C GLN A 108 -7.17 8.13 12.75
N ASN A 109 -6.17 7.70 13.52
CA ASN A 109 -4.80 7.48 13.04
C ASN A 109 -4.40 6.02 13.14
N ILE A 110 -3.34 5.63 12.43
CA ILE A 110 -2.69 4.34 12.54
C ILE A 110 -1.55 4.42 13.55
N ASN A 111 -1.59 3.56 14.57
CA ASN A 111 -0.50 3.44 15.52
C ASN A 111 0.63 2.56 14.95
N THR A 112 1.71 3.19 14.53
CA THR A 112 2.89 2.51 13.95
C THR A 112 3.51 1.50 14.91
N ALA A 113 3.48 1.73 16.23
CA ALA A 113 4.01 0.77 17.20
C ALA A 113 3.19 -0.53 17.21
N LYS A 114 1.86 -0.43 17.06
CA LYS A 114 0.99 -1.61 16.90
C LYS A 114 1.24 -2.35 15.59
N ILE A 115 1.54 -1.64 14.48
CA ILE A 115 1.97 -2.24 13.23
C ILE A 115 3.28 -3.02 13.43
N ILE A 116 4.28 -2.42 14.06
CA ILE A 116 5.57 -3.07 14.35
C ILE A 116 5.37 -4.31 15.23
N SER A 117 4.49 -4.25 16.24
CA SER A 117 4.18 -5.40 17.11
C SER A 117 3.58 -6.55 16.29
N GLN A 118 2.60 -6.27 15.44
CA GLN A 118 2.01 -7.29 14.57
C GLN A 118 3.04 -7.91 13.62
N ILE A 119 3.92 -7.09 13.02
CA ILE A 119 4.99 -7.61 12.14
C ILE A 119 5.90 -8.56 12.92
N ARG A 120 6.27 -8.25 14.16
CA ARG A 120 7.09 -9.14 15.01
C ARG A 120 6.36 -10.45 15.34
N GLU A 121 5.07 -10.38 15.67
CA GLU A 121 4.25 -11.56 15.94
C GLU A 121 4.15 -12.49 14.72
N LEU A 122 4.02 -11.92 13.52
CA LEU A 122 3.98 -12.66 12.26
C LEU A 122 5.34 -13.24 11.85
N ASN A 123 6.44 -12.71 12.40
CA ASN A 123 7.81 -13.06 12.02
C ASN A 123 8.69 -13.35 13.26
N PRO A 124 8.38 -14.35 14.09
CA PRO A 124 9.06 -14.55 15.35
C PRO A 124 10.57 -14.84 15.19
N SER A 125 10.97 -15.47 14.08
CA SER A 125 12.38 -15.78 13.77
C SER A 125 13.20 -14.55 13.32
N PHE A 126 12.56 -13.42 13.02
CA PHE A 126 13.19 -12.21 12.48
C PHE A 126 13.19 -11.01 13.44
N THR A 127 12.84 -11.20 14.71
CA THR A 127 12.61 -10.10 15.67
C THR A 127 13.79 -9.12 15.77
N GLU A 128 15.02 -9.63 15.81
CA GLU A 128 16.24 -8.79 15.88
C GLU A 128 16.52 -8.07 14.54
N HIS A 129 16.22 -8.71 13.42
CA HIS A 129 16.29 -8.10 12.10
C HIS A 129 15.32 -6.93 11.97
N ILE A 130 14.06 -7.12 12.35
CA ILE A 130 13.02 -6.08 12.31
C ILE A 130 13.47 -4.84 13.08
N ARG A 131 14.08 -5.00 14.25
CA ARG A 131 14.60 -3.89 15.04
C ARG A 131 15.61 -3.02 14.27
N ARG A 132 16.56 -3.66 13.55
CA ARG A 132 17.58 -2.93 12.76
C ARG A 132 16.97 -2.27 11.51
N GLN A 133 15.94 -2.88 10.95
CA GLN A 133 15.27 -2.39 9.75
C GLN A 133 14.44 -1.14 10.02
N VAL A 134 13.88 -0.96 11.24
CA VAL A 134 13.05 0.20 11.60
C VAL A 134 13.77 1.53 11.28
N ASP A 135 15.04 1.66 11.64
CA ASP A 135 15.81 2.90 11.37
C ASP A 135 16.01 3.14 9.86
N GLN A 136 16.19 2.07 9.08
CA GLN A 136 16.32 2.16 7.62
C GLN A 136 14.98 2.58 6.98
N VAL A 137 13.86 2.04 7.47
CA VAL A 137 12.52 2.42 7.02
C VAL A 137 12.25 3.89 7.31
N HIS A 138 12.60 4.40 8.49
CA HIS A 138 12.45 5.83 8.79
C HIS A 138 13.23 6.73 7.83
N LYS A 139 14.45 6.34 7.47
CA LYS A 139 15.25 7.09 6.47
C LYS A 139 14.62 7.07 5.08
N GLU A 140 14.02 5.95 4.68
CA GLU A 140 13.33 5.85 3.40
C GLU A 140 12.04 6.68 3.37
N CYS A 141 11.31 6.74 4.49
CA CYS A 141 10.10 7.55 4.60
C CYS A 141 10.34 9.04 4.31
N ILE A 142 11.51 9.57 4.67
CA ILE A 142 11.85 10.99 4.42
C ILE A 142 11.92 11.29 2.91
N LYS A 143 12.25 10.30 2.08
CA LYS A 143 12.40 10.45 0.63
C LYS A 143 11.07 10.38 -0.15
N ASN A 144 10.04 9.78 0.44
CA ASN A 144 8.77 9.49 -0.23
C ASN A 144 7.65 10.33 0.41
N ASP A 145 7.57 11.60 0.09
CA ASP A 145 6.67 12.55 0.77
C ASP A 145 5.61 13.18 -0.16
N GLY A 146 5.84 13.20 -1.45
CA GLY A 146 4.90 13.69 -2.44
C GLY A 146 3.75 12.71 -2.72
N LEU A 147 2.62 13.23 -3.20
CA LEU A 147 1.46 12.38 -3.54
C LEU A 147 1.80 11.31 -4.59
N PRO A 148 2.52 11.59 -5.69
CA PRO A 148 2.91 10.58 -6.67
C PRO A 148 3.77 9.46 -6.06
N GLU A 149 4.74 9.81 -5.21
CA GLU A 149 5.62 8.86 -4.54
C GLU A 149 4.82 7.95 -3.60
N LEU A 150 3.90 8.52 -2.81
CA LEU A 150 3.06 7.77 -1.89
C LEU A 150 2.13 6.78 -2.64
N LEU A 151 1.53 7.21 -3.75
CA LEU A 151 0.71 6.34 -4.60
C LEU A 151 1.52 5.19 -5.21
N SER A 152 2.80 5.44 -5.54
CA SER A 152 3.68 4.44 -6.15
C SER A 152 4.20 3.38 -5.17
N ILE A 153 4.13 3.64 -3.86
CA ILE A 153 4.64 2.70 -2.84
C ILE A 153 3.55 2.07 -1.98
N THR A 154 2.36 2.68 -1.91
CA THR A 154 1.28 2.20 -1.05
C THR A 154 0.53 1.04 -1.70
N GLN A 155 0.30 -0.03 -0.95
CA GLN A 155 -0.51 -1.16 -1.39
C GLN A 155 -1.99 -0.81 -1.29
N GLY A 156 -2.76 -1.13 -2.35
CA GLY A 156 -4.18 -0.80 -2.44
C GLY A 156 -5.01 -1.38 -1.32
N HIS A 157 -4.75 -2.64 -0.93
CA HIS A 157 -5.47 -3.28 0.16
C HIS A 157 -5.21 -2.62 1.52
N ASP A 158 -3.99 -2.14 1.81
CA ASP A 158 -3.71 -1.41 3.05
C ASP A 158 -4.49 -0.09 3.10
N PHE A 159 -4.55 0.63 1.95
CA PHE A 159 -5.33 1.87 1.85
C PHE A 159 -6.83 1.61 2.06
N LEU A 160 -7.40 0.62 1.38
CA LEU A 160 -8.83 0.32 1.46
C LEU A 160 -9.22 -0.20 2.85
N ASP A 161 -8.38 -1.00 3.48
CA ASP A 161 -8.61 -1.47 4.85
C ASP A 161 -8.59 -0.31 5.85
N TYR A 162 -7.66 0.62 5.73
CA TYR A 162 -7.64 1.80 6.58
C TYR A 162 -8.82 2.74 6.29
N PHE A 163 -9.14 2.96 5.02
CA PHE A 163 -10.32 3.75 4.63
C PHE A 163 -11.61 3.19 5.23
N ARG A 164 -11.78 1.87 5.24
CA ARG A 164 -12.91 1.20 5.88
C ARG A 164 -13.00 1.53 7.37
N GLU A 165 -11.89 1.51 8.11
CA GLU A 165 -11.88 1.84 9.53
C GLU A 165 -12.27 3.31 9.77
N ILE A 166 -11.76 4.25 8.95
CA ILE A 166 -12.20 5.66 9.02
C ILE A 166 -13.70 5.79 8.73
N CYS A 167 -14.20 5.15 7.68
CA CYS A 167 -15.63 5.18 7.37
C CYS A 167 -16.47 4.70 8.55
N SER A 168 -16.05 3.62 9.24
CA SER A 168 -16.79 3.06 10.37
C SER A 168 -17.00 4.07 11.51
N THR A 169 -16.07 5.00 11.71
CA THR A 169 -16.21 6.06 12.73
C THR A 169 -17.11 7.22 12.31
N THR A 170 -17.48 7.32 11.03
CA THR A 170 -18.30 8.41 10.51
C THR A 170 -19.78 8.06 10.41
N TRP A 171 -20.15 6.80 10.73
CA TRP A 171 -21.53 6.30 10.69
C TRP A 171 -22.23 6.34 12.08
N SER A 172 -21.54 6.80 13.11
CA SER A 172 -22.05 6.91 14.49
C SER A 172 -22.79 8.22 14.75
#